data_c9bd6981013ec1c1beee8d110fc3bef0
#
_entry.id   c9bd6981013ec1c1beee8d110fc3bef0
#
_cell.length_a   1.000
_cell.length_b   1.000
_cell.length_c   1.000
_cell.angle_alpha   90.00
_cell.angle_beta   90.00
_cell.angle_gamma   90.00
#
_symmetry.space_group_name_H-M   'P 1'
#
loop_
_entity.id
_entity.type
_entity.pdbx_description
1 polymer ?
#
loop_
_entity_poly.entity_id
_entity_poly.type
_entity_poly.pdbx_seq_one_letter_code
_entity_poly.pdbx_strand_id
1 'polypeptide(L)'
;MRIYDLKVEHKTEPLGIDGNDPLFSFLCDEGGTFSVAVFDSDGNAVAEKAVAAPENGGFRFGRSFCGRFEWTVSFGSKKSSSRFETFEKFDAPFITTKDKTLFSPYVFRGFTLEKRPVSARLKITGLGLYRAFLNGKRVGKTYLTPGFNDYGSYLRVGTYDVSEMLDEGENELGVFLGDGWYRGEIGLERKKEVYGSEYQVAAELVLTFADGTVAALQTDENWRARASSCVENSIYDGEKHDFTHPTEHSCECVFSNAHFPTCPDFGAQTVEKAILKPALIISPKGEYILDFGQNFAGFVRFSGMLRHGQM
;
A
#
# COMPACT_ATOMS: atom_id res chain seq x y z
N MET A 1 -15.18 29.43 -13.77
CA MET A 1 -14.10 28.48 -14.13
C MET A 1 -13.50 27.83 -12.91
N ARG A 2 -13.38 26.52 -12.87
CA ARG A 2 -12.79 25.73 -11.83
C ARG A 2 -11.71 24.82 -12.45
N ILE A 3 -10.59 24.63 -11.75
CA ILE A 3 -9.52 23.71 -12.08
C ILE A 3 -9.52 22.63 -10.98
N TYR A 4 -9.64 21.36 -11.32
CA TYR A 4 -9.83 20.27 -10.37
C TYR A 4 -9.28 18.93 -10.88
N ASP A 5 -9.34 17.89 -10.06
CA ASP A 5 -8.91 16.52 -10.35
C ASP A 5 -7.46 16.44 -10.87
N LEU A 6 -6.55 17.16 -10.19
CA LEU A 6 -5.12 17.16 -10.50
C LEU A 6 -4.51 15.80 -10.18
N LYS A 7 -3.92 15.14 -11.18
CA LYS A 7 -3.34 13.81 -11.06
C LYS A 7 -1.95 13.72 -11.67
N VAL A 8 -1.11 12.86 -11.09
CA VAL A 8 0.16 12.41 -11.67
C VAL A 8 0.11 10.89 -11.74
N GLU A 9 0.44 10.31 -12.92
CA GLU A 9 0.28 8.88 -13.21
C GLU A 9 -1.12 8.35 -12.82
N HIS A 10 -2.17 9.12 -13.17
CA HIS A 10 -3.58 8.84 -12.87
C HIS A 10 -3.96 8.78 -11.37
N LYS A 11 -3.05 9.14 -10.47
CA LYS A 11 -3.23 9.12 -9.02
C LYS A 11 -3.31 10.54 -8.45
N THR A 12 -4.12 10.74 -7.42
CA THR A 12 -4.18 11.99 -6.65
C THR A 12 -3.11 11.95 -5.58
N GLU A 13 -2.25 12.97 -5.53
CA GLU A 13 -1.14 13.11 -4.58
C GLU A 13 -0.34 11.80 -4.38
N PRO A 14 0.16 11.19 -5.48
CA PRO A 14 0.83 9.90 -5.37
C PRO A 14 2.16 9.98 -4.64
N LEU A 15 2.46 8.90 -3.90
CA LEU A 15 3.73 8.68 -3.23
C LEU A 15 4.49 7.56 -3.93
N GLY A 16 5.79 7.78 -4.15
CA GLY A 16 6.70 6.77 -4.68
C GLY A 16 6.35 6.34 -6.11
N ILE A 17 6.02 7.27 -7.00
CA ILE A 17 5.82 6.96 -8.43
C ILE A 17 7.14 6.92 -9.18
N ASP A 18 7.14 6.31 -10.37
CA ASP A 18 8.26 6.45 -11.29
C ASP A 18 8.43 7.93 -11.67
N GLY A 19 9.62 8.46 -11.41
CA GLY A 19 9.96 9.85 -11.72
C GLY A 19 10.38 10.08 -13.17
N ASN A 20 10.43 9.04 -14.01
CA ASN A 20 10.88 9.16 -15.38
C ASN A 20 9.78 9.74 -16.28
N ASP A 21 9.76 11.06 -16.42
CA ASP A 21 8.82 11.85 -17.22
C ASP A 21 7.34 11.49 -16.97
N PRO A 22 6.85 11.66 -15.71
CA PRO A 22 5.50 11.23 -15.36
C PRO A 22 4.41 11.99 -16.11
N LEU A 23 3.25 11.33 -16.27
CA LEU A 23 2.08 11.90 -16.90
C LEU A 23 1.30 12.76 -15.90
N PHE A 24 1.06 14.02 -16.25
CA PHE A 24 0.23 14.97 -15.52
C PHE A 24 -1.13 15.13 -16.19
N SER A 25 -2.18 15.28 -15.40
CA SER A 25 -3.53 15.57 -15.90
C SER A 25 -4.33 16.40 -14.91
N PHE A 26 -5.26 17.20 -15.42
CA PHE A 26 -6.24 17.94 -14.64
C PHE A 26 -7.53 18.13 -15.44
N LEU A 27 -8.60 18.48 -14.76
CA LEU A 27 -9.89 18.84 -15.37
C LEU A 27 -10.19 20.33 -15.15
N CYS A 28 -10.93 20.92 -16.08
CA CYS A 28 -11.41 22.30 -16.02
C CYS A 28 -12.80 22.42 -16.62
N ASP A 29 -13.57 23.42 -16.16
CA ASP A 29 -14.94 23.66 -16.64
C ASP A 29 -14.94 24.38 -18.00
N GLU A 30 -13.85 25.08 -18.35
CA GLU A 30 -13.74 25.90 -19.58
C GLU A 30 -12.39 25.63 -20.25
N GLY A 31 -12.39 25.62 -21.58
CA GLY A 31 -11.16 25.49 -22.38
C GLY A 31 -10.30 26.76 -22.34
N GLY A 32 -9.00 26.56 -22.59
CA GLY A 32 -8.02 27.64 -22.63
C GLY A 32 -6.59 27.14 -22.56
N THR A 33 -5.64 28.07 -22.55
CA THR A 33 -4.23 27.74 -22.30
C THR A 33 -3.88 28.04 -20.86
N PHE A 34 -3.48 27.01 -20.15
CA PHE A 34 -3.14 27.02 -18.72
C PHE A 34 -1.63 27.07 -18.53
N SER A 35 -1.17 27.82 -17.54
CA SER A 35 0.22 27.74 -17.09
C SER A 35 0.34 26.66 -16.03
N VAL A 36 1.25 25.73 -16.24
CA VAL A 36 1.55 24.64 -15.30
C VAL A 36 3.00 24.75 -14.85
N ALA A 37 3.23 24.70 -13.54
CA ALA A 37 4.56 24.77 -12.94
C ALA A 37 4.72 23.68 -11.88
N VAL A 38 5.94 23.13 -11.78
CA VAL A 38 6.36 22.16 -10.75
C VAL A 38 7.43 22.81 -9.89
N PHE A 39 7.28 22.69 -8.58
CA PHE A 39 8.18 23.26 -7.58
C PHE A 39 8.78 22.15 -6.74
N ASP A 40 10.06 22.28 -6.41
CA ASP A 40 10.76 21.42 -5.45
C ASP A 40 10.35 21.73 -4.00
N SER A 41 10.93 21.01 -3.03
CA SER A 41 10.68 21.20 -1.59
C SER A 41 11.12 22.57 -1.08
N ASP A 42 12.03 23.25 -1.77
CA ASP A 42 12.55 24.58 -1.42
C ASP A 42 11.72 25.71 -2.06
N GLY A 43 10.71 25.33 -2.87
CA GLY A 43 9.83 26.27 -3.57
C GLY A 43 10.40 26.81 -4.88
N ASN A 44 11.49 26.25 -5.41
CA ASN A 44 12.04 26.65 -6.69
C ASN A 44 11.26 25.99 -7.83
N ALA A 45 10.93 26.77 -8.87
CA ALA A 45 10.31 26.23 -10.07
C ALA A 45 11.33 25.36 -10.85
N VAL A 46 11.04 24.06 -10.95
CA VAL A 46 11.90 23.09 -11.64
C VAL A 46 11.41 22.74 -13.04
N ALA A 47 10.14 22.96 -13.34
CA ALA A 47 9.57 22.78 -14.66
C ALA A 47 8.37 23.71 -14.86
N GLU A 48 8.21 24.23 -16.09
CA GLU A 48 7.09 25.06 -16.48
C GLU A 48 6.64 24.70 -17.90
N LYS A 49 5.31 24.75 -18.14
CA LYS A 49 4.73 24.47 -19.45
C LYS A 49 3.38 25.17 -19.61
N ALA A 50 3.11 25.66 -20.82
CA ALA A 50 1.76 26.07 -21.23
C ALA A 50 1.04 24.86 -21.82
N VAL A 51 -0.19 24.58 -21.33
CA VAL A 51 -0.99 23.44 -21.72
C VAL A 51 -2.36 23.90 -22.19
N ALA A 52 -2.73 23.55 -23.41
CA ALA A 52 -4.09 23.79 -23.90
C ALA A 52 -5.03 22.70 -23.32
N ALA A 53 -6.15 23.12 -22.74
CA ALA A 53 -7.14 22.20 -22.20
C ALA A 53 -8.52 22.45 -22.84
N PRO A 54 -9.37 21.40 -22.99
CA PRO A 54 -9.13 20.04 -22.53
C PRO A 54 -8.29 19.23 -23.55
N GLU A 55 -7.13 18.80 -23.15
CA GLU A 55 -6.38 17.77 -23.88
C GLU A 55 -6.74 16.38 -23.32
N ASN A 56 -7.22 15.50 -24.17
CA ASN A 56 -7.51 14.13 -23.82
C ASN A 56 -6.20 13.39 -23.54
N GLY A 57 -6.03 12.85 -22.32
CA GLY A 57 -4.94 11.97 -21.96
C GLY A 57 -3.80 12.60 -21.15
N GLY A 58 -3.82 13.89 -20.86
CA GLY A 58 -2.79 14.56 -20.05
C GLY A 58 -1.57 15.02 -20.85
N PHE A 59 -0.50 15.40 -20.14
CA PHE A 59 0.74 15.93 -20.72
C PHE A 59 1.96 15.50 -19.92
N ARG A 60 3.14 15.62 -20.54
CA ARG A 60 4.45 15.35 -19.92
C ARG A 60 5.35 16.58 -20.06
N PHE A 61 6.33 16.70 -19.17
CA PHE A 61 7.32 17.78 -19.23
C PHE A 61 8.53 17.43 -20.08
N GLY A 62 8.74 16.16 -20.44
CA GLY A 62 9.92 15.69 -21.16
C GLY A 62 11.17 15.64 -20.29
N ARG A 63 11.01 15.46 -18.98
CA ARG A 63 12.11 15.38 -18.00
C ARG A 63 11.79 14.47 -16.84
N SER A 64 12.83 13.99 -16.16
CA SER A 64 12.71 13.23 -14.92
C SER A 64 12.62 14.14 -13.71
N PHE A 65 11.97 13.62 -12.66
CA PHE A 65 11.85 14.22 -11.33
C PHE A 65 12.40 13.24 -10.30
N CYS A 66 13.05 13.75 -9.23
CA CYS A 66 13.56 12.95 -8.13
C CYS A 66 13.32 13.68 -6.82
N GLY A 67 12.47 13.16 -5.94
CA GLY A 67 12.12 13.77 -4.66
C GLY A 67 10.64 14.11 -4.52
N ARG A 68 10.37 15.16 -3.74
CA ARG A 68 9.03 15.67 -3.41
C ARG A 68 8.76 16.96 -4.13
N PHE A 69 7.57 17.08 -4.70
CA PHE A 69 7.19 18.22 -5.53
C PHE A 69 5.77 18.68 -5.23
N GLU A 70 5.57 19.99 -5.36
CA GLU A 70 4.25 20.58 -5.54
C GLU A 70 4.12 21.03 -6.99
N TRP A 71 2.95 20.84 -7.60
CA TRP A 71 2.70 21.37 -8.92
C TRP A 71 1.38 22.15 -8.95
N THR A 72 1.33 23.14 -9.81
CA THR A 72 0.24 24.09 -9.88
C THR A 72 -0.26 24.24 -11.30
N VAL A 73 -1.57 24.43 -11.44
CA VAL A 73 -2.22 24.78 -12.69
C VAL A 73 -2.90 26.12 -12.48
N SER A 74 -2.64 27.08 -13.36
CA SER A 74 -3.21 28.43 -13.26
C SER A 74 -3.77 28.93 -14.58
N PHE A 75 -4.85 29.75 -14.49
CA PHE A 75 -5.48 30.45 -15.60
C PHE A 75 -6.02 31.79 -15.09
N GLY A 76 -5.42 32.90 -15.53
CA GLY A 76 -5.70 34.22 -14.97
C GLY A 76 -5.44 34.23 -13.45
N SER A 77 -6.45 34.62 -12.68
CA SER A 77 -6.37 34.64 -11.20
C SER A 77 -6.72 33.30 -10.53
N LYS A 78 -7.13 32.30 -11.30
CA LYS A 78 -7.49 30.97 -10.75
C LYS A 78 -6.25 30.08 -10.68
N LYS A 79 -6.08 29.39 -9.54
CA LYS A 79 -4.98 28.47 -9.30
C LYS A 79 -5.47 27.25 -8.54
N SER A 80 -4.94 26.08 -8.88
CA SER A 80 -5.10 24.83 -8.14
C SER A 80 -3.74 24.16 -8.00
N SER A 81 -3.50 23.48 -6.89
CA SER A 81 -2.24 22.77 -6.64
C SER A 81 -2.48 21.35 -6.17
N SER A 82 -1.46 20.51 -6.34
CA SER A 82 -1.39 19.14 -5.88
C SER A 82 0.07 18.76 -5.66
N ARG A 83 0.33 17.61 -5.05
CA ARG A 83 1.67 17.15 -4.71
C ARG A 83 1.94 15.79 -5.32
N PHE A 84 3.21 15.45 -5.47
CA PHE A 84 3.64 14.09 -5.77
C PHE A 84 5.04 13.84 -5.21
N GLU A 85 5.35 12.57 -5.00
CA GLU A 85 6.65 12.11 -4.53
C GLU A 85 7.10 10.96 -5.44
N THR A 86 8.34 11.01 -5.91
CA THR A 86 8.92 9.97 -6.74
C THR A 86 9.50 8.86 -5.88
N PHE A 87 9.58 7.66 -6.46
CA PHE A 87 10.21 6.52 -5.82
C PHE A 87 11.72 6.73 -5.75
N GLU A 88 12.24 6.64 -4.55
CA GLU A 88 13.66 6.52 -4.32
C GLU A 88 14.06 5.05 -4.26
N LYS A 89 15.36 4.79 -4.35
CA LYS A 89 15.93 3.46 -4.21
C LYS A 89 15.36 2.72 -2.98
N PHE A 90 15.14 1.42 -3.14
CA PHE A 90 14.70 0.51 -2.08
C PHE A 90 15.68 -0.65 -2.00
N ASP A 91 16.42 -0.73 -0.91
CA ASP A 91 17.48 -1.72 -0.69
C ASP A 91 17.28 -2.54 0.58
N ALA A 92 16.10 -2.49 1.20
CA ALA A 92 15.83 -3.28 2.40
C ALA A 92 15.97 -4.77 2.11
N PRO A 93 16.71 -5.53 2.93
CA PRO A 93 16.87 -6.96 2.74
C PRO A 93 15.56 -7.69 3.01
N PHE A 94 15.35 -8.80 2.29
CA PHE A 94 14.25 -9.70 2.61
C PHE A 94 14.54 -10.51 3.85
N ILE A 95 13.54 -10.61 4.72
CA ILE A 95 13.54 -11.52 5.88
C ILE A 95 12.41 -12.55 5.76
N THR A 96 12.61 -13.68 6.42
CA THR A 96 11.64 -14.77 6.52
C THR A 96 11.61 -15.27 7.96
N THR A 97 10.60 -16.01 8.33
CA THR A 97 10.51 -16.64 9.65
C THR A 97 11.51 -17.80 9.78
N LYS A 98 12.19 -17.91 10.91
CA LYS A 98 13.06 -19.05 11.20
C LYS A 98 12.24 -20.34 11.33
N ASP A 99 11.10 -20.26 11.98
CA ASP A 99 10.11 -21.36 12.03
C ASP A 99 9.26 -21.34 10.76
N LYS A 100 9.52 -22.32 9.87
CA LYS A 100 8.82 -22.48 8.59
C LYS A 100 7.41 -23.09 8.73
N THR A 101 7.04 -23.53 9.93
CA THR A 101 5.70 -24.07 10.20
C THR A 101 4.65 -22.99 10.46
N LEU A 102 5.08 -21.75 10.70
CA LEU A 102 4.16 -20.62 10.90
C LEU A 102 3.38 -20.34 9.63
N PHE A 103 2.06 -20.49 9.73
CA PHE A 103 1.15 -20.13 8.66
C PHE A 103 0.66 -18.70 8.83
N SER A 104 0.63 -17.94 7.74
CA SER A 104 0.16 -16.53 7.73
C SER A 104 0.75 -15.71 8.90
N PRO A 105 2.08 -15.64 9.05
CA PRO A 105 2.70 -15.07 10.24
C PRO A 105 2.48 -13.55 10.33
N TYR A 106 2.46 -13.06 11.57
CA TYR A 106 2.62 -11.64 11.89
C TYR A 106 4.09 -11.37 12.21
N VAL A 107 4.77 -10.65 11.33
CA VAL A 107 6.18 -10.25 11.46
C VAL A 107 6.24 -8.84 12.00
N PHE A 108 7.05 -8.57 13.04
CA PHE A 108 7.02 -7.28 13.71
C PHE A 108 8.37 -6.85 14.26
N ARG A 109 8.51 -5.52 14.44
CA ARG A 109 9.66 -4.87 15.05
C ARG A 109 9.21 -3.75 15.97
N GLY A 110 9.53 -3.84 17.26
CA GLY A 110 9.44 -2.72 18.22
C GLY A 110 10.65 -1.80 18.09
N PHE A 111 10.44 -0.50 18.24
CA PHE A 111 11.49 0.51 18.24
C PHE A 111 11.06 1.74 19.04
N THR A 112 12.04 2.52 19.51
CA THR A 112 11.79 3.71 20.34
C THR A 112 12.22 4.97 19.62
N LEU A 113 11.41 6.01 19.67
CA LEU A 113 11.71 7.33 19.13
C LEU A 113 11.89 8.34 20.27
N GLU A 114 13.02 9.03 20.34
CA GLU A 114 13.26 10.11 21.31
C GLU A 114 12.42 11.36 21.00
N LYS A 115 12.09 11.57 19.74
CA LYS A 115 11.28 12.68 19.24
C LYS A 115 10.46 12.25 18.02
N ARG A 116 9.30 12.89 17.85
CA ARG A 116 8.43 12.62 16.70
C ARG A 116 9.06 13.15 15.40
N PRO A 117 9.11 12.34 14.31
CA PRO A 117 9.58 12.82 13.02
C PRO A 117 8.57 13.81 12.40
N VAL A 118 9.06 14.76 11.61
CA VAL A 118 8.19 15.66 10.81
C VAL A 118 7.69 15.00 9.53
N SER A 119 8.36 13.94 9.09
CA SER A 119 7.95 13.12 7.94
C SER A 119 8.43 11.70 8.11
N ALA A 120 7.56 10.74 7.79
CA ALA A 120 7.90 9.33 7.78
C ALA A 120 7.34 8.63 6.54
N ARG A 121 8.18 7.84 5.88
CA ARG A 121 7.81 7.05 4.70
C ARG A 121 8.10 5.59 4.93
N LEU A 122 7.05 4.76 4.84
CA LEU A 122 7.19 3.32 4.82
C LEU A 122 7.20 2.84 3.37
N LYS A 123 8.30 2.24 2.93
CA LYS A 123 8.42 1.48 1.69
C LYS A 123 8.37 0.00 2.03
N ILE A 124 7.54 -0.79 1.36
CA ILE A 124 7.35 -2.20 1.71
C ILE A 124 6.92 -3.04 0.51
N THR A 125 7.44 -4.26 0.47
CA THR A 125 6.99 -5.31 -0.45
C THR A 125 7.03 -6.67 0.24
N GLY A 126 6.42 -7.69 -0.38
CA GLY A 126 6.42 -9.05 0.15
C GLY A 126 6.25 -10.10 -0.94
N LEU A 127 6.71 -11.30 -0.65
CA LEU A 127 6.45 -12.50 -1.44
C LEU A 127 5.23 -13.21 -0.85
N GLY A 128 4.12 -13.05 -1.54
CA GLY A 128 2.76 -13.26 -1.07
C GLY A 128 2.02 -11.93 -0.98
N LEU A 129 1.01 -11.85 -0.13
CA LEU A 129 0.32 -10.62 0.21
C LEU A 129 0.82 -10.10 1.56
N TYR A 130 0.77 -8.78 1.74
CA TYR A 130 1.06 -8.17 3.02
C TYR A 130 -0.04 -7.18 3.45
N ARG A 131 -0.17 -7.01 4.75
CA ARG A 131 -0.93 -5.93 5.37
C ARG A 131 -0.09 -5.35 6.51
N ALA A 132 0.37 -4.11 6.33
CA ALA A 132 1.20 -3.44 7.32
C ALA A 132 0.35 -2.73 8.39
N PHE A 133 0.89 -2.67 9.59
CA PHE A 133 0.33 -1.98 10.76
C PHE A 133 1.43 -1.18 11.44
N LEU A 134 1.09 0.00 11.91
CA LEU A 134 1.96 0.81 12.75
C LEU A 134 1.18 1.19 14.01
N ASN A 135 1.71 0.82 15.17
CA ASN A 135 1.03 0.99 16.47
C ASN A 135 -0.41 0.42 16.47
N GLY A 136 -0.57 -0.78 15.88
CA GLY A 136 -1.86 -1.47 15.76
C GLY A 136 -2.83 -0.86 14.74
N LYS A 137 -2.50 0.25 14.11
CA LYS A 137 -3.32 0.90 13.07
C LYS A 137 -2.88 0.42 11.69
N ARG A 138 -3.83 0.09 10.82
CA ARG A 138 -3.53 -0.36 9.45
C ARG A 138 -2.88 0.76 8.64
N VAL A 139 -1.79 0.45 7.96
CA VAL A 139 -1.12 1.34 7.00
C VAL A 139 -1.81 1.24 5.64
N GLY A 140 -2.18 2.39 5.08
CA GLY A 140 -2.81 2.47 3.77
C GLY A 140 -4.25 1.95 3.73
N LYS A 141 -4.86 2.01 2.55
CA LYS A 141 -6.25 1.60 2.29
C LYS A 141 -6.37 0.50 1.24
N THR A 142 -5.25 0.11 0.64
CA THR A 142 -5.18 -0.82 -0.48
C THR A 142 -5.30 -2.27 0.01
N TYR A 143 -6.05 -3.07 -0.71
CA TYR A 143 -6.18 -4.52 -0.50
C TYR A 143 -5.32 -5.29 -1.50
N LEU A 144 -5.01 -6.55 -1.19
CA LEU A 144 -4.25 -7.47 -2.04
C LEU A 144 -2.87 -6.93 -2.43
N THR A 145 -2.21 -6.17 -1.53
CA THR A 145 -0.86 -5.63 -1.75
C THR A 145 0.20 -6.73 -1.65
N PRO A 146 1.24 -6.70 -2.48
CA PRO A 146 1.59 -5.72 -3.51
C PRO A 146 0.89 -5.97 -4.86
N GLY A 147 -0.11 -6.85 -4.92
CA GLY A 147 -0.75 -7.34 -6.12
C GLY A 147 0.03 -8.47 -6.80
N PHE A 148 -0.44 -8.91 -7.94
CA PHE A 148 0.28 -9.89 -8.77
C PHE A 148 1.51 -9.24 -9.41
N ASN A 149 2.68 -9.80 -9.17
CA ASN A 149 3.94 -9.34 -9.74
C ASN A 149 4.44 -10.34 -10.80
N ASP A 150 5.27 -9.86 -11.70
CA ASP A 150 6.12 -10.73 -12.49
C ASP A 150 7.34 -11.13 -11.66
N TYR A 151 7.17 -12.19 -10.87
CA TYR A 151 8.21 -12.67 -9.94
C TYR A 151 9.50 -13.15 -10.63
N GLY A 152 9.52 -13.23 -11.95
CA GLY A 152 10.73 -13.47 -12.74
C GLY A 152 11.50 -12.20 -13.08
N SER A 153 10.88 -11.03 -12.96
CA SER A 153 11.42 -9.76 -13.46
C SER A 153 11.52 -8.68 -12.40
N TYR A 154 10.45 -8.44 -11.59
CA TYR A 154 10.43 -7.36 -10.61
C TYR A 154 9.39 -7.58 -9.51
N LEU A 155 9.58 -6.84 -8.41
CA LEU A 155 8.59 -6.69 -7.35
C LEU A 155 8.21 -5.21 -7.18
N ARG A 156 6.91 -4.95 -7.08
CA ARG A 156 6.38 -3.63 -6.79
C ARG A 156 6.50 -3.30 -5.31
N VAL A 157 6.98 -2.10 -5.02
CA VAL A 157 7.14 -1.58 -3.67
C VAL A 157 6.09 -0.49 -3.42
N GLY A 158 5.25 -0.70 -2.40
CA GLY A 158 4.31 0.30 -1.94
C GLY A 158 5.02 1.36 -1.09
N THR A 159 4.68 2.63 -1.29
CA THR A 159 5.17 3.77 -0.48
C THR A 159 3.99 4.41 0.24
N TYR A 160 4.12 4.59 1.57
CA TYR A 160 3.06 5.11 2.42
C TYR A 160 3.58 6.25 3.29
N ASP A 161 2.78 7.32 3.44
CA ASP A 161 2.99 8.32 4.48
C ASP A 161 2.45 7.78 5.80
N VAL A 162 3.34 7.65 6.78
CA VAL A 162 3.02 7.16 8.12
C VAL A 162 3.38 8.16 9.21
N SER A 163 3.63 9.42 8.84
CA SER A 163 4.08 10.48 9.74
C SER A 163 3.16 10.66 10.96
N GLU A 164 1.84 10.62 10.72
CA GLU A 164 0.82 10.79 11.76
C GLU A 164 0.53 9.51 12.58
N MET A 165 1.20 8.41 12.26
CA MET A 165 0.99 7.12 12.92
C MET A 165 2.06 6.81 13.96
N LEU A 166 3.10 7.64 14.05
CA LEU A 166 4.23 7.48 14.96
C LEU A 166 4.05 8.33 16.21
N ASP A 167 4.42 7.75 17.33
CA ASP A 167 4.43 8.42 18.61
C ASP A 167 5.87 8.60 19.12
N GLU A 168 6.09 9.58 20.01
CA GLU A 168 7.29 9.64 20.81
C GLU A 168 7.26 8.48 21.83
N GLY A 169 8.40 7.84 22.08
CA GLY A 169 8.49 6.62 22.87
C GLY A 169 8.37 5.35 22.03
N GLU A 170 7.69 4.34 22.55
CA GLU A 170 7.62 3.02 21.95
C GLU A 170 6.69 2.97 20.75
N ASN A 171 7.15 2.33 19.68
CA ASN A 171 6.41 2.07 18.45
C ASN A 171 6.60 0.62 18.01
N GLU A 172 5.62 0.08 17.30
CA GLU A 172 5.70 -1.24 16.66
C GLU A 172 5.29 -1.13 15.18
N LEU A 173 6.18 -1.55 14.28
CA LEU A 173 5.86 -1.83 12.89
C LEU A 173 5.61 -3.31 12.75
N GLY A 174 4.42 -3.71 12.32
CA GLY A 174 4.02 -5.09 12.13
C GLY A 174 3.47 -5.34 10.74
N VAL A 175 3.67 -6.56 10.24
CA VAL A 175 3.26 -6.98 8.90
C VAL A 175 2.61 -8.35 8.98
N PHE A 176 1.36 -8.42 8.62
CA PHE A 176 0.63 -9.67 8.44
C PHE A 176 0.85 -10.17 7.02
N LEU A 177 1.26 -11.44 6.87
CA LEU A 177 1.60 -12.05 5.58
C LEU A 177 0.55 -13.09 5.18
N GLY A 178 0.20 -13.12 3.90
CA GLY A 178 -0.72 -14.08 3.30
C GLY A 178 -0.13 -14.73 2.05
N ASP A 179 -0.70 -15.84 1.64
CA ASP A 179 -0.19 -16.65 0.51
C ASP A 179 -0.19 -15.89 -0.82
N GLY A 180 -1.30 -15.21 -1.14
CA GLY A 180 -1.47 -14.47 -2.38
C GLY A 180 -1.19 -15.32 -3.63
N TRP A 181 -0.61 -14.69 -4.64
CA TRP A 181 -0.24 -15.36 -5.89
C TRP A 181 1.16 -16.01 -5.84
N TYR A 182 2.01 -15.63 -4.92
CA TYR A 182 3.37 -16.15 -4.84
C TYR A 182 3.39 -17.58 -4.30
N ARG A 183 2.74 -17.80 -3.17
CA ARG A 183 2.71 -19.05 -2.44
C ARG A 183 1.38 -19.79 -2.63
N GLY A 184 0.28 -19.05 -2.80
CA GLY A 184 -1.07 -19.60 -2.88
C GLY A 184 -1.39 -20.27 -4.20
N GLU A 185 -2.66 -20.55 -4.38
CA GLU A 185 -3.18 -21.20 -5.58
C GLU A 185 -3.30 -20.22 -6.73
N ILE A 186 -2.94 -20.68 -7.96
CA ILE A 186 -3.15 -19.92 -9.19
C ILE A 186 -3.63 -20.80 -10.34
N GLY A 187 -4.36 -20.17 -11.27
CA GLY A 187 -4.87 -20.80 -12.48
C GLY A 187 -6.05 -21.75 -12.22
N LEU A 188 -6.57 -22.31 -13.29
CA LEU A 188 -7.70 -23.22 -13.24
C LEU A 188 -7.40 -24.53 -12.51
N GLU A 189 -6.15 -24.98 -12.58
CA GLU A 189 -5.69 -26.19 -11.89
C GLU A 189 -5.36 -25.97 -10.42
N ARG A 190 -5.48 -24.72 -9.93
CA ARG A 190 -5.21 -24.34 -8.53
C ARG A 190 -3.84 -24.83 -8.03
N LYS A 191 -2.82 -24.67 -8.85
CA LYS A 191 -1.44 -25.04 -8.47
C LYS A 191 -0.95 -24.12 -7.37
N LYS A 192 -0.40 -24.71 -6.30
CA LYS A 192 0.24 -23.99 -5.17
C LYS A 192 1.74 -23.83 -5.39
N GLU A 193 2.29 -22.78 -4.76
CA GLU A 193 3.73 -22.57 -4.64
C GLU A 193 4.47 -22.51 -5.98
N VAL A 194 3.79 -21.98 -7.02
CA VAL A 194 4.35 -21.92 -8.38
C VAL A 194 5.59 -21.04 -8.43
N TYR A 195 5.63 -19.98 -7.60
CA TYR A 195 6.76 -19.05 -7.56
C TYR A 195 7.64 -19.23 -6.32
N GLY A 196 7.10 -19.78 -5.24
CA GLY A 196 7.84 -20.08 -4.02
C GLY A 196 6.94 -20.45 -2.86
N SER A 197 7.55 -21.00 -1.80
CA SER A 197 6.85 -21.60 -0.65
C SER A 197 7.05 -20.83 0.67
N GLU A 198 7.90 -19.80 0.70
CA GLU A 198 8.20 -19.07 1.91
C GLU A 198 7.53 -17.70 1.97
N TYR A 199 7.01 -17.34 3.14
CA TYR A 199 6.63 -15.96 3.44
C TYR A 199 7.85 -15.09 3.60
N GLN A 200 7.92 -14.00 2.87
CA GLN A 200 9.04 -13.07 2.95
C GLN A 200 8.55 -11.64 2.84
N VAL A 201 9.24 -10.75 3.52
CA VAL A 201 8.93 -9.32 3.54
C VAL A 201 10.22 -8.52 3.53
N ALA A 202 10.20 -7.38 2.84
CA ALA A 202 11.22 -6.35 2.92
C ALA A 202 10.54 -5.01 3.18
N ALA A 203 11.01 -4.26 4.16
CA ALA A 203 10.44 -2.98 4.56
C ALA A 203 11.53 -2.01 4.97
N GLU A 204 11.32 -0.73 4.64
CA GLU A 204 12.16 0.40 5.04
C GLU A 204 11.27 1.54 5.54
N LEU A 205 11.45 1.94 6.79
CA LEU A 205 10.80 3.11 7.37
C LEU A 205 11.83 4.23 7.46
N VAL A 206 11.69 5.25 6.61
CA VAL A 206 12.54 6.45 6.59
C VAL A 206 11.90 7.55 7.40
N LEU A 207 12.63 8.07 8.38
CA LEU A 207 12.21 9.09 9.33
C LEU A 207 13.01 10.38 9.09
N THR A 208 12.34 11.50 8.87
CA THR A 208 12.97 12.82 8.77
C THR A 208 12.56 13.66 9.97
N PHE A 209 13.52 14.24 10.67
CA PHE A 209 13.30 15.06 11.85
C PHE A 209 13.40 16.57 11.55
N ALA A 210 12.87 17.39 12.46
CA ALA A 210 12.82 18.84 12.31
C ALA A 210 14.23 19.52 12.17
N ASP A 211 15.25 18.88 12.69
CA ASP A 211 16.66 19.34 12.58
C ASP A 211 17.33 18.91 11.25
N GLY A 212 16.56 18.30 10.33
CA GLY A 212 17.03 17.78 9.06
C GLY A 212 17.73 16.42 9.14
N THR A 213 17.87 15.82 10.34
CA THR A 213 18.41 14.46 10.46
C THR A 213 17.46 13.42 9.85
N VAL A 214 18.05 12.39 9.25
CA VAL A 214 17.31 11.26 8.66
C VAL A 214 17.78 9.98 9.31
N ALA A 215 16.82 9.14 9.71
CA ALA A 215 17.06 7.79 10.21
C ALA A 215 16.25 6.79 9.39
N ALA A 216 16.72 5.55 9.32
CA ALA A 216 16.00 4.47 8.66
C ALA A 216 15.96 3.22 9.55
N LEU A 217 14.78 2.59 9.60
CA LEU A 217 14.59 1.26 10.15
C LEU A 217 14.27 0.33 8.98
N GLN A 218 15.13 -0.66 8.76
CA GLN A 218 14.93 -1.68 7.73
C GLN A 218 14.61 -3.04 8.33
N THR A 219 14.12 -3.94 7.50
CA THR A 219 14.03 -5.37 7.84
C THR A 219 15.41 -5.92 8.12
N ASP A 220 15.57 -6.58 9.28
CA ASP A 220 16.81 -7.21 9.76
C ASP A 220 16.51 -8.41 10.67
N GLU A 221 17.54 -9.05 11.21
CA GLU A 221 17.41 -10.20 12.11
C GLU A 221 16.85 -9.85 13.51
N ASN A 222 16.70 -8.57 13.84
CA ASN A 222 16.04 -8.16 15.08
C ASN A 222 14.51 -8.15 14.97
N TRP A 223 13.96 -8.40 13.80
CA TRP A 223 12.55 -8.64 13.65
C TRP A 223 12.15 -9.99 14.22
N ARG A 224 10.94 -10.07 14.71
CA ARG A 224 10.31 -11.26 15.26
C ARG A 224 9.09 -11.64 14.46
N ALA A 225 8.72 -12.91 14.54
CA ALA A 225 7.47 -13.38 13.96
C ALA A 225 6.67 -14.17 15.00
N ARG A 226 5.36 -14.11 14.89
CA ARG A 226 4.45 -14.93 15.69
C ARG A 226 3.34 -15.53 14.83
N ALA A 227 2.73 -16.60 15.32
CA ALA A 227 1.53 -17.15 14.72
C ALA A 227 0.42 -16.10 14.72
N SER A 228 -0.48 -16.18 13.75
CA SER A 228 -1.70 -15.41 13.71
C SER A 228 -2.93 -16.29 13.92
N SER A 229 -4.09 -15.69 14.07
CA SER A 229 -5.36 -16.44 14.08
C SER A 229 -5.73 -17.03 12.71
N CYS A 230 -5.10 -16.57 11.63
CA CYS A 230 -5.39 -17.06 10.28
C CYS A 230 -4.77 -18.44 10.08
N VAL A 231 -5.61 -19.44 9.89
CA VAL A 231 -5.22 -20.85 9.69
C VAL A 231 -5.38 -21.33 8.25
N GLU A 232 -6.12 -20.59 7.44
CA GLU A 232 -6.23 -20.79 5.99
C GLU A 232 -6.40 -19.45 5.30
N ASN A 233 -5.75 -19.22 4.17
CA ASN A 233 -6.02 -18.07 3.30
C ASN A 233 -5.82 -18.45 1.83
N SER A 234 -6.68 -17.92 0.99
CA SER A 234 -6.66 -18.13 -0.47
C SER A 234 -7.32 -16.95 -1.16
N ILE A 235 -6.78 -16.52 -2.29
CA ILE A 235 -7.43 -15.50 -3.13
C ILE A 235 -8.74 -16.01 -3.75
N TYR A 236 -8.98 -17.34 -3.77
CA TYR A 236 -10.19 -17.97 -4.29
C TYR A 236 -11.22 -18.27 -3.21
N ASP A 237 -10.75 -18.74 -2.04
CA ASP A 237 -11.65 -19.31 -1.01
C ASP A 237 -11.77 -18.39 0.23
N GLY A 238 -10.98 -17.31 0.29
CA GLY A 238 -11.00 -16.38 1.41
C GLY A 238 -10.12 -16.81 2.58
N GLU A 239 -10.49 -16.40 3.79
CA GLU A 239 -9.71 -16.60 5.02
C GLU A 239 -10.51 -17.39 6.04
N LYS A 240 -9.82 -18.26 6.80
CA LYS A 240 -10.35 -18.92 7.99
C LYS A 240 -9.54 -18.51 9.20
N HIS A 241 -10.20 -18.07 10.24
CA HIS A 241 -9.58 -17.66 11.48
C HIS A 241 -9.98 -18.58 12.63
N ASP A 242 -8.99 -19.03 13.39
CA ASP A 242 -9.16 -19.71 14.66
C ASP A 242 -8.60 -18.84 15.79
N PHE A 243 -9.50 -18.19 16.52
CA PHE A 243 -9.14 -17.32 17.64
C PHE A 243 -8.76 -18.08 18.92
N THR A 244 -8.89 -19.42 18.91
CA THR A 244 -8.37 -20.28 19.97
C THR A 244 -6.93 -20.73 19.71
N HIS A 245 -6.43 -20.47 18.49
CA HIS A 245 -5.05 -20.81 18.10
C HIS A 245 -4.04 -19.99 18.90
N PRO A 246 -3.02 -20.63 19.51
CA PRO A 246 -2.02 -19.91 20.28
C PRO A 246 -1.23 -18.92 19.42
N THR A 247 -1.29 -17.64 19.73
CA THR A 247 -0.54 -16.58 19.05
C THR A 247 0.69 -16.13 19.84
N GLU A 248 0.92 -16.70 21.02
CA GLU A 248 2.00 -16.31 21.93
C GLU A 248 3.38 -16.84 21.48
N HIS A 249 3.41 -17.95 20.72
CA HIS A 249 4.67 -18.48 20.19
C HIS A 249 5.30 -17.48 19.21
N SER A 250 6.47 -16.98 19.57
CA SER A 250 7.24 -16.09 18.71
C SER A 250 8.61 -16.70 18.37
N CYS A 251 9.04 -16.50 17.14
CA CYS A 251 10.37 -16.91 16.68
C CYS A 251 11.15 -15.72 16.11
N GLU A 252 12.42 -15.93 15.89
CA GLU A 252 13.31 -15.01 15.20
C GLU A 252 12.98 -14.95 13.71
N CYS A 253 13.26 -13.81 13.09
CA CYS A 253 13.39 -13.69 11.65
C CYS A 253 14.84 -13.86 11.25
N VAL A 254 15.08 -14.31 10.02
CA VAL A 254 16.41 -14.48 9.44
C VAL A 254 16.44 -13.87 8.04
N PHE A 255 17.60 -13.47 7.58
CA PHE A 255 17.73 -13.00 6.20
C PHE A 255 17.36 -14.10 5.23
N SER A 256 16.66 -13.69 4.18
CA SER A 256 16.39 -14.53 3.03
C SER A 256 17.44 -14.30 1.94
N ASN A 257 17.73 -15.34 1.18
CA ASN A 257 18.56 -15.23 -0.03
C ASN A 257 17.79 -14.64 -1.23
N ALA A 258 16.55 -14.24 -1.05
CA ALA A 258 15.75 -13.66 -2.11
C ALA A 258 16.34 -12.30 -2.55
N HIS A 259 16.51 -12.15 -3.84
CA HIS A 259 16.95 -10.91 -4.45
C HIS A 259 16.11 -10.66 -5.71
N PHE A 260 15.37 -9.58 -5.72
CA PHE A 260 14.50 -9.20 -6.83
C PHE A 260 14.77 -7.74 -7.20
N PRO A 261 14.82 -7.40 -8.49
CA PRO A 261 14.69 -6.01 -8.91
C PRO A 261 13.39 -5.42 -8.36
N THR A 262 13.45 -4.23 -7.84
CA THR A 262 12.29 -3.54 -7.29
C THR A 262 11.91 -2.33 -8.14
N CYS A 263 10.63 -2.03 -8.19
CA CYS A 263 10.10 -0.87 -8.89
C CYS A 263 8.96 -0.22 -8.08
N PRO A 264 8.63 1.05 -8.38
CA PRO A 264 7.46 1.69 -7.78
C PRO A 264 6.17 0.92 -8.04
N ASP A 265 5.20 1.01 -7.13
CA ASP A 265 3.88 0.45 -7.39
C ASP A 265 3.13 1.31 -8.43
N PHE A 266 3.13 0.82 -9.68
CA PHE A 266 2.40 1.40 -10.80
C PHE A 266 1.01 0.78 -11.01
N GLY A 267 0.67 -0.27 -10.25
CA GLY A 267 -0.58 -1.00 -10.40
C GLY A 267 -1.82 -0.20 -10.01
N ALA A 268 -2.95 -0.59 -10.57
CA ALA A 268 -4.25 -0.13 -10.10
C ALA A 268 -4.47 -0.64 -8.67
N GLN A 269 -4.80 0.28 -7.77
CA GLN A 269 -5.02 -0.05 -6.37
C GLN A 269 -6.43 -0.59 -6.14
N THR A 270 -6.52 -1.77 -5.51
CA THR A 270 -7.80 -2.30 -5.03
C THR A 270 -8.16 -1.60 -3.72
N VAL A 271 -9.18 -0.76 -3.73
CA VAL A 271 -9.63 0.00 -2.57
C VAL A 271 -11.13 -0.13 -2.37
N GLU A 272 -11.60 0.08 -1.15
CA GLU A 272 -13.03 0.18 -0.85
C GLU A 272 -13.62 1.43 -1.54
N LYS A 273 -14.58 1.23 -2.45
CA LYS A 273 -15.24 2.32 -3.19
C LYS A 273 -16.56 2.71 -2.55
N ALA A 274 -17.30 1.75 -2.01
CA ALA A 274 -18.59 1.97 -1.39
C ALA A 274 -18.86 0.88 -0.34
N ILE A 275 -19.67 1.22 0.64
CA ILE A 275 -20.25 0.28 1.60
C ILE A 275 -21.72 0.14 1.26
N LEU A 276 -22.13 -1.06 0.85
CA LEU A 276 -23.52 -1.38 0.56
C LEU A 276 -24.19 -1.99 1.79
N LYS A 277 -25.41 -1.56 2.07
CA LYS A 277 -26.24 -2.13 3.14
C LYS A 277 -27.24 -3.09 2.50
N PRO A 278 -27.29 -4.36 2.92
CA PRO A 278 -28.24 -5.30 2.34
C PRO A 278 -29.65 -5.10 2.88
N ALA A 279 -30.65 -5.44 2.05
CA ALA A 279 -31.99 -5.76 2.51
C ALA A 279 -32.08 -7.25 2.85
N LEU A 280 -32.73 -7.59 3.96
CA LEU A 280 -32.99 -8.99 4.31
C LEU A 280 -34.26 -9.47 3.60
N ILE A 281 -34.14 -10.51 2.80
CA ILE A 281 -35.24 -11.18 2.10
C ILE A 281 -35.33 -12.61 2.61
N ILE A 282 -36.56 -13.11 2.81
CA ILE A 282 -36.80 -14.52 3.14
C ILE A 282 -37.34 -15.20 1.89
N SER A 283 -36.63 -16.24 1.41
CA SER A 283 -37.07 -17.02 0.25
C SER A 283 -38.33 -17.84 0.58
N PRO A 284 -39.10 -18.29 -0.44
CA PRO A 284 -40.22 -19.18 -0.22
C PRO A 284 -39.88 -20.50 0.52
N LYS A 285 -38.57 -20.87 0.54
CA LYS A 285 -38.08 -22.04 1.29
C LYS A 285 -37.61 -21.70 2.71
N GLY A 286 -37.77 -20.45 3.16
CA GLY A 286 -37.35 -19.99 4.48
C GLY A 286 -35.88 -19.63 4.61
N GLU A 287 -35.14 -19.49 3.51
CA GLU A 287 -33.72 -19.10 3.53
C GLU A 287 -33.60 -17.58 3.70
N TYR A 288 -32.60 -17.14 4.48
CA TYR A 288 -32.27 -15.74 4.63
C TYR A 288 -31.32 -15.31 3.53
N ILE A 289 -31.70 -14.30 2.75
CA ILE A 289 -30.94 -13.75 1.64
C ILE A 289 -30.60 -12.29 1.96
N LEU A 290 -29.33 -11.92 1.85
CA LEU A 290 -28.87 -10.53 1.95
C LEU A 290 -28.76 -9.95 0.53
N ASP A 291 -29.76 -9.17 0.14
CA ASP A 291 -29.80 -8.51 -1.16
C ASP A 291 -29.13 -7.13 -1.09
N PHE A 292 -28.05 -6.95 -1.81
CA PHE A 292 -27.32 -5.67 -1.89
C PHE A 292 -27.80 -4.77 -3.03
N GLY A 293 -28.82 -5.18 -3.79
CA GLY A 293 -29.47 -4.38 -4.84
C GLY A 293 -28.66 -4.23 -6.12
N GLN A 294 -27.41 -4.74 -6.18
CA GLN A 294 -26.57 -4.70 -7.37
C GLN A 294 -25.51 -5.80 -7.35
N ASN A 295 -25.01 -6.15 -8.52
CA ASN A 295 -23.82 -6.98 -8.65
C ASN A 295 -22.56 -6.17 -8.31
N PHE A 296 -21.62 -6.75 -7.54
CA PHE A 296 -20.39 -6.09 -7.14
C PHE A 296 -19.25 -7.08 -6.91
N ALA A 297 -18.03 -6.61 -7.05
CA ALA A 297 -16.83 -7.29 -6.56
C ALA A 297 -16.48 -6.73 -5.18
N GLY A 298 -16.47 -7.58 -4.15
CA GLY A 298 -16.24 -7.13 -2.78
C GLY A 298 -16.28 -8.27 -1.78
N PHE A 299 -16.37 -7.92 -0.50
CA PHE A 299 -16.51 -8.87 0.61
C PHE A 299 -17.52 -8.37 1.63
N VAL A 300 -18.06 -9.31 2.41
CA VAL A 300 -19.03 -9.01 3.44
C VAL A 300 -18.33 -8.58 4.73
N ARG A 301 -18.78 -7.48 5.33
CA ARG A 301 -18.40 -7.07 6.69
C ARG A 301 -19.53 -7.42 7.64
N PHE A 302 -19.27 -8.31 8.57
CA PHE A 302 -20.18 -8.64 9.66
C PHE A 302 -19.64 -8.05 10.97
N SER A 303 -20.53 -7.44 11.76
CA SER A 303 -20.22 -6.93 13.09
C SER A 303 -21.26 -7.44 14.07
N GLY A 304 -20.84 -8.07 15.15
CA GLY A 304 -21.71 -8.60 16.17
C GLY A 304 -20.93 -9.04 17.40
N MET A 305 -21.65 -9.23 18.51
CA MET A 305 -21.09 -9.87 19.70
C MET A 305 -21.29 -11.38 19.58
N LEU A 306 -20.20 -12.12 19.50
CA LEU A 306 -20.23 -13.59 19.53
C LEU A 306 -20.19 -14.06 20.99
N ARG A 307 -21.00 -15.03 21.33
CA ARG A 307 -20.92 -15.73 22.63
C ARG A 307 -19.97 -16.92 22.49
N HIS A 308 -19.32 -17.31 23.58
CA HIS A 308 -18.47 -18.50 23.60
C HIS A 308 -19.26 -19.71 23.09
N GLY A 309 -18.71 -20.45 22.12
CA GLY A 309 -19.35 -21.62 21.52
C GLY A 309 -20.33 -21.33 20.35
N GLN A 310 -20.44 -20.09 19.89
CA GLN A 310 -21.08 -19.79 18.61
C GLN A 310 -20.08 -19.95 17.45
N MET A 311 -20.45 -20.78 16.49
CA MET A 311 -19.76 -20.90 15.19
C MET A 311 -20.49 -20.03 14.16
#